data_a17e052989f27ec2b84fa1bd388cb8b9
#
_entry.id   a17e052989f27ec2b84fa1bd388cb8b9
#
_cell.length_a   1.000
_cell.length_b   1.000
_cell.length_c   1.000
_cell.angle_alpha   90.00
_cell.angle_beta   90.00
_cell.angle_gamma   90.00
#
_symmetry.space_group_name_H-M   'P 1'
#
loop_
_entity.id
_entity.type
_entity.pdbx_description
1 polymer ?
#
loop_
_entity_poly.entity_id
_entity_poly.type
_entity_poly.pdbx_seq_one_letter_code
_entity_poly.pdbx_strand_id
1 'polypeptide(L)'
;MKKILLFHTRYRITGGEDIAVDNEILALKKAYDVEALIFSNNEIDNIFKQIIYFLINKNSQSDKLLENKLNSFKPDMVYIHNTWFKASLGIFRLLKKHNTKFVIKLHNYRFECGRFFFKASHLKGNSFCSACGYHKTDTFLFNKYFKDSYIKSLLLIIYCKQYYKILKNSNVLTLSN
;
A
#
# COMPACT_ATOMS: atom_id res chain seq x y z
N MET A 1 0.44 -28.85 0.17
CA MET A 1 -0.36 -27.70 0.63
C MET A 1 0.03 -26.49 -0.19
N LYS A 2 -0.90 -25.62 -0.63
CA LYS A 2 -0.53 -24.38 -1.36
C LYS A 2 0.18 -23.41 -0.43
N LYS A 3 1.15 -22.69 -0.97
CA LYS A 3 2.01 -21.75 -0.25
C LYS A 3 1.55 -20.32 -0.47
N ILE A 4 1.32 -19.60 0.60
CA ILE A 4 0.92 -18.18 0.57
C ILE A 4 1.96 -17.35 1.31
N LEU A 5 2.52 -16.35 0.63
CA LEU A 5 3.33 -15.32 1.26
C LEU A 5 2.45 -14.11 1.55
N LEU A 6 2.17 -13.84 2.82
CA LEU A 6 1.45 -12.63 3.21
C LEU A 6 2.43 -11.47 3.33
N PHE A 7 2.09 -10.36 2.67
CA PHE A 7 2.91 -9.15 2.66
C PHE A 7 2.16 -7.98 3.30
N HIS A 8 2.78 -7.35 4.31
CA HIS A 8 2.16 -6.23 5.01
C HIS A 8 3.19 -5.23 5.53
N THR A 9 2.82 -3.95 5.58
CA THR A 9 3.59 -2.91 6.26
C THR A 9 2.74 -2.32 7.38
N ARG A 10 3.14 -2.54 8.62
CA ARG A 10 2.45 -2.03 9.81
C ARG A 10 2.55 -0.52 9.90
N TYR A 11 1.50 0.10 10.39
CA TYR A 11 1.50 1.51 10.73
C TYR A 11 2.39 1.79 11.96
N ARG A 12 2.69 3.07 12.21
CA ARG A 12 3.42 3.49 13.43
C ARG A 12 2.62 3.24 14.70
N ILE A 13 1.32 3.34 14.61
CA ILE A 13 0.37 3.02 15.67
C ILE A 13 -0.46 1.88 15.15
N THR A 14 -0.47 0.77 15.87
CA THR A 14 -1.26 -0.41 15.51
C THR A 14 -2.73 -0.04 15.38
N GLY A 15 -3.32 -0.37 14.24
CA GLY A 15 -4.71 -0.11 13.92
C GLY A 15 -5.50 -1.37 13.60
N GLY A 16 -6.77 -1.21 13.27
CA GLY A 16 -7.65 -2.33 12.90
C GLY A 16 -7.12 -3.16 11.73
N GLU A 17 -6.44 -2.52 10.78
CA GLU A 17 -5.81 -3.22 9.64
C GLU A 17 -4.71 -4.19 10.12
N ASP A 18 -3.85 -3.77 11.05
CA ASP A 18 -2.79 -4.63 11.60
C ASP A 18 -3.36 -5.83 12.33
N ILE A 19 -4.42 -5.63 13.13
CA ILE A 19 -5.13 -6.69 13.86
C ILE A 19 -5.81 -7.66 12.87
N ALA A 20 -6.44 -7.14 11.84
CA ALA A 20 -7.08 -7.96 10.81
C ALA A 20 -6.06 -8.86 10.11
N VAL A 21 -4.87 -8.32 9.79
CA VAL A 21 -3.77 -9.08 9.17
C VAL A 21 -3.31 -10.22 10.09
N ASP A 22 -3.11 -9.97 11.37
CA ASP A 22 -2.69 -11.00 12.33
C ASP A 22 -3.72 -12.13 12.42
N ASN A 23 -5.01 -11.79 12.48
CA ASN A 23 -6.10 -12.78 12.47
C ASN A 23 -6.18 -13.57 11.16
N GLU A 24 -5.96 -12.94 10.01
CA GLU A 24 -5.95 -13.61 8.73
C GLU A 24 -4.77 -14.57 8.58
N ILE A 25 -3.59 -14.23 9.09
CA ILE A 25 -2.45 -15.16 9.14
C ILE A 25 -2.83 -16.43 9.89
N LEU A 26 -3.46 -16.29 11.06
CA LEU A 26 -3.91 -17.43 11.88
C LEU A 26 -4.97 -18.27 11.15
N ALA A 27 -5.91 -17.63 10.48
CA ALA A 27 -6.96 -18.30 9.74
C ALA A 27 -6.39 -19.04 8.51
N LEU A 28 -5.53 -18.41 7.73
CA LEU A 28 -4.93 -19.01 6.54
C LEU A 28 -4.02 -20.20 6.86
N LYS A 29 -3.29 -20.16 7.97
CA LYS A 29 -2.43 -21.27 8.44
C LYS A 29 -3.20 -22.57 8.71
N LYS A 30 -4.52 -22.51 8.89
CA LYS A 30 -5.34 -23.72 9.05
C LYS A 30 -5.47 -24.56 7.76
N ALA A 31 -5.32 -23.93 6.58
CA ALA A 31 -5.56 -24.54 5.29
C ALA A 31 -4.37 -24.46 4.31
N TYR A 32 -3.41 -23.57 4.59
CA TYR A 32 -2.29 -23.26 3.71
C TYR A 32 -0.96 -23.28 4.47
N ASP A 33 0.14 -23.48 3.74
CA ASP A 33 1.48 -23.19 4.22
C ASP A 33 1.70 -21.67 4.08
N VAL A 34 1.82 -20.96 5.22
CA VAL A 34 1.82 -19.49 5.23
C VAL A 34 3.06 -18.95 5.88
N GLU A 35 3.83 -18.20 5.11
CA GLU A 35 4.85 -17.29 5.63
C GLU A 35 4.39 -15.84 5.55
N ALA A 36 4.89 -15.01 6.47
CA ALA A 36 4.60 -13.59 6.49
C ALA A 36 5.88 -12.76 6.32
N LEU A 37 5.81 -11.74 5.46
CA LEU A 37 6.83 -10.71 5.32
C LEU A 37 6.23 -9.40 5.80
N ILE A 38 6.54 -9.06 7.05
CA ILE A 38 6.01 -7.90 7.75
C ILE A 38 7.09 -6.83 7.87
N PHE A 39 6.78 -5.63 7.42
CA PHE A 39 7.59 -4.42 7.64
C PHE A 39 6.92 -3.53 8.68
N SER A 40 7.69 -2.64 9.29
CA SER A 40 7.15 -1.63 10.21
C SER A 40 7.60 -0.23 9.84
N ASN A 41 6.67 0.71 9.84
CA ASN A 41 7.00 2.12 9.67
C ASN A 41 7.74 2.73 10.87
N ASN A 42 7.85 2.00 11.98
CA ASN A 42 8.69 2.36 13.13
C ASN A 42 10.18 2.08 12.87
N GLU A 43 10.50 1.21 11.90
CA GLU A 43 11.87 0.81 11.56
C GLU A 43 12.49 1.67 10.45
N ILE A 44 12.06 2.92 10.31
CA ILE A 44 12.61 3.85 9.32
C ILE A 44 13.75 4.63 9.98
N ASP A 45 14.99 4.20 9.72
CA ASP A 45 16.18 4.80 10.30
C ASP A 45 16.49 6.20 9.70
N ASN A 46 16.25 6.36 8.40
CA ASN A 46 16.53 7.60 7.69
C ASN A 46 15.32 8.04 6.84
N ILE A 47 14.65 9.10 7.29
CA ILE A 47 13.44 9.61 6.63
C ILE A 47 13.73 10.19 5.24
N PHE A 48 14.88 10.83 5.02
CA PHE A 48 15.23 11.39 3.71
C PHE A 48 15.43 10.28 2.67
N LYS A 49 16.17 9.23 3.05
CA LYS A 49 16.35 8.03 2.21
C LYS A 49 15.01 7.37 1.90
N GLN A 50 14.13 7.29 2.89
CA GLN A 50 12.80 6.72 2.72
C GLN A 50 11.92 7.57 1.77
N ILE A 51 12.03 8.90 1.82
CA ILE A 51 11.35 9.80 0.88
C ILE A 51 11.84 9.56 -0.55
N ILE A 52 13.15 9.42 -0.74
CA ILE A 52 13.72 9.09 -2.06
C ILE A 52 13.18 7.75 -2.55
N TYR A 53 13.22 6.71 -1.72
CA TYR A 53 12.66 5.39 -2.07
C TYR A 53 11.18 5.47 -2.44
N PHE A 54 10.43 6.30 -1.73
CA PHE A 54 9.03 6.51 -2.00
C PHE A 54 8.80 7.21 -3.35
N LEU A 55 9.60 8.24 -3.67
CA LEU A 55 9.51 8.98 -4.94
C LEU A 55 9.86 8.12 -6.15
N ILE A 56 10.93 7.34 -6.05
CA ILE A 56 11.38 6.46 -7.15
C ILE A 56 10.63 5.13 -7.16
N ASN A 57 9.74 4.89 -6.21
CA ASN A 57 9.05 3.61 -6.00
C ASN A 57 9.99 2.41 -5.99
N LYS A 58 11.10 2.54 -5.30
CA LYS A 58 12.09 1.47 -5.17
C LYS A 58 12.70 1.53 -3.78
N ASN A 59 12.48 0.52 -2.98
CA ASN A 59 13.18 0.31 -1.73
C ASN A 59 14.00 -0.98 -1.83
N SER A 60 15.31 -0.83 -2.01
CA SER A 60 16.22 -1.96 -2.21
C SER A 60 16.21 -2.97 -1.05
N GLN A 61 15.92 -2.52 0.17
CA GLN A 61 15.84 -3.39 1.34
C GLN A 61 14.58 -4.27 1.28
N SER A 62 13.41 -3.66 1.04
CA SER A 62 12.17 -4.42 0.92
C SER A 62 12.16 -5.32 -0.31
N ASP A 63 12.72 -4.84 -1.42
CA ASP A 63 12.83 -5.61 -2.66
C ASP A 63 13.70 -6.86 -2.44
N LYS A 64 14.87 -6.72 -1.81
CA LYS A 64 15.78 -7.84 -1.50
C LYS A 64 15.14 -8.86 -0.57
N LEU A 65 14.45 -8.41 0.47
CA LEU A 65 13.77 -9.31 1.41
C LEU A 65 12.63 -10.07 0.74
N LEU A 66 11.86 -9.40 -0.11
CA LEU A 66 10.81 -10.06 -0.90
C LEU A 66 11.42 -11.05 -1.89
N GLU A 67 12.46 -10.67 -2.64
CA GLU A 67 13.14 -11.56 -3.60
C GLU A 67 13.70 -12.82 -2.91
N ASN A 68 14.32 -12.67 -1.74
CA ASN A 68 14.79 -13.81 -0.95
C ASN A 68 13.63 -14.74 -0.57
N LYS A 69 12.47 -14.19 -0.15
CA LYS A 69 11.29 -14.99 0.19
C LYS A 69 10.69 -15.68 -1.04
N LEU A 70 10.63 -15.00 -2.17
CA LEU A 70 10.17 -15.61 -3.43
C LEU A 70 11.05 -16.80 -3.84
N ASN A 71 12.38 -16.69 -3.66
CA ASN A 71 13.32 -17.73 -4.03
C ASN A 71 13.35 -18.91 -3.03
N SER A 72 13.28 -18.63 -1.72
CA SER A 72 13.38 -19.65 -0.68
C SER A 72 12.08 -20.37 -0.41
N PHE A 73 10.99 -19.60 -0.23
CA PHE A 73 9.68 -20.16 0.10
C PHE A 73 8.92 -20.61 -1.15
N LYS A 74 9.13 -19.95 -2.30
CA LYS A 74 8.46 -20.24 -3.60
C LYS A 74 6.93 -20.26 -3.45
N PRO A 75 6.31 -19.13 -3.07
CA PRO A 75 4.88 -19.07 -2.84
C PRO A 75 4.09 -19.28 -4.15
N ASP A 76 2.96 -19.98 -4.07
CA ASP A 76 1.99 -20.07 -5.16
C ASP A 76 1.28 -18.73 -5.38
N MET A 77 1.18 -17.93 -4.32
CA MET A 77 0.54 -16.62 -4.35
C MET A 77 1.12 -15.69 -3.26
N VAL A 78 1.23 -14.41 -3.58
CA VAL A 78 1.51 -13.35 -2.60
C VAL A 78 0.22 -12.60 -2.28
N TYR A 79 -0.13 -12.54 -1.01
CA TYR A 79 -1.30 -11.84 -0.50
C TYR A 79 -0.89 -10.53 0.15
N ILE A 80 -1.25 -9.40 -0.47
CA ILE A 80 -0.73 -8.08 -0.15
C ILE A 80 -1.82 -7.24 0.51
N HIS A 81 -1.55 -6.73 1.71
CA HIS A 81 -2.43 -5.82 2.44
C HIS A 81 -1.99 -4.36 2.31
N ASN A 82 -0.83 -4.03 2.81
CA ASN A 82 -0.35 -2.65 2.85
C ASN A 82 1.12 -2.55 2.44
N THR A 83 1.44 -1.56 1.61
CA THR A 83 2.82 -1.27 1.18
C THR A 83 3.29 0.11 1.66
N TRP A 84 2.42 0.81 2.35
CA TRP A 84 2.65 2.17 2.84
C TRP A 84 3.47 2.16 4.12
N PHE A 85 4.49 2.85 4.27
CA PHE A 85 5.28 3.79 3.49
C PHE A 85 6.65 3.14 3.20
N LYS A 86 7.09 2.20 4.08
CA LYS A 86 8.41 1.59 4.09
C LYS A 86 8.66 0.70 2.88
N ALA A 87 7.68 -0.14 2.51
CA ALA A 87 7.92 -1.15 1.49
C ALA A 87 7.95 -0.61 0.05
N SER A 88 7.27 0.50 -0.23
CA SER A 88 7.09 1.08 -1.57
C SER A 88 6.26 0.25 -2.56
N LEU A 89 5.84 0.90 -3.65
CA LEU A 89 5.13 0.22 -4.74
C LEU A 89 6.06 -0.58 -5.68
N GLY A 90 7.37 -0.52 -5.46
CA GLY A 90 8.37 -1.24 -6.25
C GLY A 90 8.19 -2.76 -6.23
N ILE A 91 7.65 -3.29 -5.12
CA ILE A 91 7.38 -4.73 -4.96
C ILE A 91 6.53 -5.31 -6.09
N PHE A 92 5.58 -4.55 -6.64
CA PHE A 92 4.72 -5.02 -7.74
C PHE A 92 5.50 -5.26 -9.03
N ARG A 93 6.57 -4.49 -9.29
CA ARG A 93 7.47 -4.75 -10.41
C ARG A 93 8.25 -6.03 -10.21
N LEU A 94 8.70 -6.27 -8.97
CA LEU A 94 9.43 -7.48 -8.61
C LEU A 94 8.54 -8.72 -8.76
N LEU A 95 7.30 -8.69 -8.27
CA LEU A 95 6.33 -9.78 -8.42
C LEU A 95 6.06 -10.10 -9.89
N LYS A 96 5.91 -9.07 -10.74
CA LYS A 96 5.75 -9.25 -12.18
C LYS A 96 7.00 -9.85 -12.83
N LYS A 97 8.20 -9.38 -12.46
CA LYS A 97 9.48 -9.93 -12.94
C LYS A 97 9.62 -11.43 -12.64
N HIS A 98 9.18 -11.85 -11.44
CA HIS A 98 9.19 -13.25 -11.02
C HIS A 98 7.97 -14.05 -11.51
N ASN A 99 7.09 -13.45 -12.31
CA ASN A 99 5.82 -14.07 -12.74
C ASN A 99 5.01 -14.66 -11.57
N THR A 100 5.08 -14.02 -10.41
CA THR A 100 4.42 -14.48 -9.19
C THR A 100 2.99 -13.96 -9.15
N LYS A 101 2.02 -14.85 -8.96
CA LYS A 101 0.62 -14.45 -8.76
C LYS A 101 0.47 -13.68 -7.47
N PHE A 102 -0.32 -12.63 -7.49
CA PHE A 102 -0.62 -11.87 -6.28
C PHE A 102 -2.06 -11.34 -6.27
N VAL A 103 -2.56 -11.11 -5.07
CA VAL A 103 -3.85 -10.49 -4.79
C VAL A 103 -3.62 -9.36 -3.79
N ILE A 104 -4.31 -8.23 -4.00
CA ILE A 104 -4.25 -7.07 -3.13
C ILE A 104 -5.56 -6.98 -2.34
N LYS A 105 -5.47 -6.94 -1.00
CA LYS A 105 -6.62 -6.64 -0.15
C LYS A 105 -6.58 -5.18 0.25
N LEU A 106 -7.63 -4.45 -0.08
CA LEU A 106 -7.79 -3.05 0.27
C LEU A 106 -8.56 -2.92 1.59
N HIS A 107 -7.94 -2.26 2.55
CA HIS A 107 -8.53 -1.94 3.86
C HIS A 107 -9.00 -0.48 3.95
N ASN A 108 -8.68 0.33 2.95
CA ASN A 108 -8.97 1.76 2.95
C ASN A 108 -8.99 2.32 1.52
N TYR A 109 -9.56 3.50 1.37
CA TYR A 109 -9.69 4.21 0.09
C TYR A 109 -8.52 5.17 -0.20
N ARG A 110 -7.33 4.92 0.35
CA ARG A 110 -6.16 5.80 0.13
C ARG A 110 -5.77 5.90 -1.34
N PHE A 111 -6.03 4.87 -2.12
CA PHE A 111 -5.82 4.86 -3.56
C PHE A 111 -6.69 5.88 -4.29
N GLU A 112 -7.84 6.23 -3.73
CA GLU A 112 -8.79 7.20 -4.25
C GLU A 112 -8.58 8.58 -3.63
N CYS A 113 -8.43 8.63 -2.31
CA CYS A 113 -8.23 9.87 -1.58
C CYS A 113 -7.32 9.67 -0.37
N GLY A 114 -6.25 10.43 -0.27
CA GLY A 114 -5.34 10.40 0.89
C GLY A 114 -5.98 10.87 2.20
N ARG A 115 -7.12 11.55 2.14
CA ARG A 115 -7.91 12.02 3.29
C ARG A 115 -9.29 11.38 3.38
N PHE A 116 -9.41 10.16 2.93
CA PHE A 116 -10.72 9.48 2.87
C PHE A 116 -11.44 9.44 4.23
N PHE A 117 -10.74 9.40 5.36
CA PHE A 117 -11.33 9.49 6.70
C PHE A 117 -12.06 10.81 6.97
N PHE A 118 -11.69 11.86 6.26
CA PHE A 118 -12.28 13.19 6.38
C PHE A 118 -13.11 13.56 5.15
N LYS A 119 -13.56 12.56 4.38
CA LYS A 119 -14.24 12.78 3.11
C LYS A 119 -15.40 13.79 3.24
N ALA A 120 -16.26 13.62 4.20
CA ALA A 120 -17.42 14.49 4.40
C ALA A 120 -17.04 15.96 4.65
N SER A 121 -16.12 16.20 5.59
CA SER A 121 -15.63 17.55 5.89
C SER A 121 -14.77 18.14 4.77
N HIS A 122 -14.07 17.29 4.03
CA HIS A 122 -13.22 17.69 2.93
C HIS A 122 -14.01 18.05 1.67
N LEU A 123 -15.09 17.34 1.40
CA LEU A 123 -15.99 17.61 0.27
C LEU A 123 -16.89 18.83 0.52
N LYS A 124 -17.15 19.21 1.77
CA LYS A 124 -18.05 20.33 2.12
C LYS A 124 -19.38 20.28 1.37
N GLY A 125 -20.00 19.10 1.30
CA GLY A 125 -21.25 18.89 0.60
C GLY A 125 -21.16 18.70 -0.93
N ASN A 126 -19.98 18.83 -1.53
CA ASN A 126 -19.79 18.57 -2.96
C ASN A 126 -19.59 17.07 -3.24
N SER A 127 -20.07 16.60 -4.39
CA SER A 127 -19.88 15.21 -4.82
C SER A 127 -18.43 14.90 -5.22
N PHE A 128 -17.60 15.93 -5.51
CA PHE A 128 -16.22 15.79 -5.96
C PHE A 128 -15.28 16.66 -5.13
N CYS A 129 -14.10 16.11 -4.81
CA CYS A 129 -13.04 16.84 -4.16
C CYS A 129 -12.17 17.56 -5.19
N SER A 130 -12.11 18.88 -5.13
CA SER A 130 -11.23 19.71 -5.96
C SER A 130 -9.85 19.93 -5.35
N ALA A 131 -9.59 19.45 -4.12
CA ALA A 131 -8.40 19.82 -3.37
C ALA A 131 -7.09 19.27 -3.97
N CYS A 132 -7.10 18.04 -4.48
CA CYS A 132 -5.90 17.38 -5.00
C CYS A 132 -5.91 17.14 -6.51
N GLY A 133 -7.01 17.48 -7.18
CA GLY A 133 -7.15 17.24 -8.62
C GLY A 133 -7.10 15.76 -9.05
N TYR A 134 -7.23 14.83 -8.09
CA TYR A 134 -7.05 13.41 -8.35
C TYR A 134 -8.08 12.84 -9.33
N HIS A 135 -9.32 13.30 -9.20
CA HIS A 135 -10.43 12.93 -10.08
C HIS A 135 -10.88 14.03 -11.03
N LYS A 136 -10.21 15.19 -11.03
CA LYS A 136 -10.49 16.28 -11.96
C LYS A 136 -9.34 16.47 -12.92
N THR A 137 -9.68 16.53 -14.21
CA THR A 137 -8.76 16.89 -15.29
C THR A 137 -8.46 18.39 -15.32
N ASP A 138 -9.29 19.21 -14.67
CA ASP A 138 -9.38 20.65 -14.94
C ASP A 138 -8.75 21.52 -13.83
N THR A 139 -8.29 20.97 -12.72
CA THR A 139 -7.66 21.77 -11.67
C THR A 139 -6.27 21.27 -11.35
N PHE A 140 -5.28 22.10 -11.66
CA PHE A 140 -3.89 21.89 -11.25
C PHE A 140 -3.63 22.32 -9.80
N LEU A 141 -4.63 22.92 -9.15
CA LEU A 141 -4.52 23.41 -7.79
C LEU A 141 -4.72 22.27 -6.79
N PHE A 142 -3.74 22.06 -5.96
CA PHE A 142 -3.87 21.22 -4.77
C PHE A 142 -3.60 22.03 -3.50
N ASN A 143 -4.24 21.65 -2.41
CA ASN A 143 -4.14 22.33 -1.12
C ASN A 143 -3.25 21.54 -0.14
N LYS A 144 -2.89 22.17 0.97
CA LYS A 144 -2.21 21.51 2.12
C LYS A 144 -3.14 20.51 2.83
N TYR A 145 -3.78 19.61 2.09
CA TYR A 145 -4.81 18.75 2.65
C TYR A 145 -4.27 17.59 3.48
N PHE A 146 -2.98 17.29 3.37
CA PHE A 146 -2.34 16.25 4.16
C PHE A 146 -1.28 16.82 5.09
N LYS A 147 -1.55 16.76 6.42
CA LYS A 147 -0.67 17.26 7.49
C LYS A 147 -0.19 18.69 7.24
N ASP A 148 -1.05 19.55 6.75
CA ASP A 148 -0.83 20.98 6.47
C ASP A 148 0.45 21.29 5.67
N SER A 149 0.84 20.38 4.80
CA SER A 149 2.06 20.48 4.00
C SER A 149 1.79 20.24 2.52
N TYR A 150 2.21 21.18 1.67
CA TYR A 150 2.16 21.02 0.22
C TYR A 150 3.01 19.83 -0.26
N ILE A 151 4.23 19.68 0.27
CA ILE A 151 5.14 18.61 -0.13
C ILE A 151 4.53 17.25 0.21
N LYS A 152 4.04 17.06 1.43
CA LYS A 152 3.42 15.79 1.85
C LYS A 152 2.14 15.50 1.05
N SER A 153 1.36 16.54 0.73
CA SER A 153 0.16 16.42 -0.10
C SER A 153 0.52 15.98 -1.53
N LEU A 154 1.53 16.59 -2.14
CA LEU A 154 2.01 16.22 -3.47
C LEU A 154 2.53 14.78 -3.51
N LEU A 155 3.35 14.39 -2.54
CA LEU A 155 3.86 13.02 -2.42
C LEU A 155 2.73 11.99 -2.34
N LEU A 156 1.72 12.29 -1.54
CA LEU A 156 0.57 11.41 -1.38
C LEU A 156 -0.25 11.31 -2.68
N ILE A 157 -0.44 12.41 -3.41
CA ILE A 157 -1.12 12.42 -4.72
C ILE A 157 -0.37 11.52 -5.71
N ILE A 158 0.96 11.67 -5.79
CA ILE A 158 1.80 10.87 -6.68
C ILE A 158 1.64 9.37 -6.34
N TYR A 159 1.72 9.03 -5.06
CA TYR A 159 1.52 7.67 -4.59
C TYR A 159 0.15 7.12 -4.98
N CYS A 160 -0.92 7.86 -4.68
CA CYS A 160 -2.29 7.43 -4.98
C CYS A 160 -2.49 7.17 -6.49
N LYS A 161 -1.99 8.08 -7.35
CA LYS A 161 -2.07 7.91 -8.81
C LYS A 161 -1.32 6.66 -9.30
N GLN A 162 -0.15 6.39 -8.73
CA GLN A 162 0.64 5.22 -9.12
C GLN A 162 0.01 3.93 -8.58
N TYR A 163 -0.49 3.95 -7.34
CA TYR A 163 -1.17 2.81 -6.75
C TYR A 163 -2.44 2.47 -7.52
N TYR A 164 -3.23 3.47 -7.91
CA TYR A 164 -4.42 3.28 -8.74
C TYR A 164 -4.13 2.59 -10.08
N LYS A 165 -3.01 2.95 -10.75
CA LYS A 165 -2.56 2.27 -11.97
C LYS A 165 -2.24 0.79 -11.73
N ILE A 166 -1.67 0.47 -10.57
CA ILE A 166 -1.38 -0.93 -10.20
C ILE A 166 -2.68 -1.68 -9.97
N LEU A 167 -3.61 -1.10 -9.20
CA LEU A 167 -4.89 -1.73 -8.87
C LEU A 167 -5.71 -2.07 -10.12
N LYS A 168 -5.76 -1.18 -11.11
CA LYS A 168 -6.46 -1.42 -12.38
C LYS A 168 -5.99 -2.68 -13.12
N ASN A 169 -4.76 -3.11 -12.90
CA ASN A 169 -4.12 -4.22 -13.59
C ASN A 169 -3.80 -5.38 -12.64
N SER A 170 -4.53 -5.50 -11.54
CA SER A 170 -4.29 -6.50 -10.50
C SER A 170 -5.58 -7.12 -10.00
N ASN A 171 -5.49 -8.32 -9.43
CA ASN A 171 -6.60 -8.90 -8.69
C ASN A 171 -6.74 -8.17 -7.34
N VAL A 172 -7.89 -7.62 -7.07
CA VAL A 172 -8.17 -6.81 -5.89
C VAL A 172 -9.35 -7.38 -5.12
N LEU A 173 -9.17 -7.54 -3.81
CA LEU A 173 -10.23 -7.79 -2.85
C LEU A 173 -10.54 -6.49 -2.13
N THR A 174 -11.81 -6.11 -2.13
CA THR A 174 -12.29 -4.96 -1.36
C THR A 174 -13.10 -5.46 -0.17
N LEU A 175 -12.90 -4.82 0.98
CA LEU A 175 -13.84 -4.96 2.09
C LEU A 175 -14.93 -3.91 1.87
N SER A 176 -16.18 -4.37 1.69
CA SER A 176 -17.34 -3.51 1.85
C SER A 176 -17.63 -3.38 3.35
N ASN A 177 -17.59 -2.18 3.87
CA ASN A 177 -18.20 -1.88 5.16
C ASN A 177 -19.67 -1.65 4.96
#